data_88de58050943a25446ddf2096794bdb6
#
_entry.id   88de58050943a25446ddf2096794bdb6
#
_cell.length_a   1.000
_cell.length_b   1.000
_cell.length_c   1.000
_cell.angle_alpha   90.00
_cell.angle_beta   90.00
_cell.angle_gamma   90.00
#
_symmetry.space_group_name_H-M   'P 1'
#
loop_
_entity.id
_entity.type
_entity.pdbx_description
1 polymer ?
#
loop_
_entity_poly.entity_id
_entity_poly.type
_entity_poly.pdbx_seq_one_letter_code
_entity_poly.pdbx_strand_id
1 'polypeptide(L)'
;AAINQAKQAIEAALTARRHALADAELERQAQAEALDVTLPGRQRGQGGLHPISRAWERIEQIFGSMGFDVGDGPEIENDWFNFTALNNPPNHPARSMQDTFYVDMNDENGQPYCLRTHTSPMQIRYATAHAKKHAAALAAGDIPEVRVIVPGRTYRVDNDATHSPMFHQVEGLWLGENVSFKDLKVTYLNFCKAFFETEDLILRFRPSYFPFTEPSAEIDIQFQTGPLAGKWLEVSGSG
;
A
#
# COMPACT_ATOMS: atom_id res chain seq x y z
N ALA A 1 -56.83 47.51 -49.77
CA ALA A 1 -55.42 47.91 -49.63
C ALA A 1 -55.17 48.57 -48.25
N ALA A 2 -55.85 49.63 -47.81
CA ALA A 2 -55.59 50.35 -46.57
C ALA A 2 -55.70 49.50 -45.28
N ILE A 3 -56.69 48.58 -45.20
CA ILE A 3 -56.91 47.72 -44.05
C ILE A 3 -55.72 46.71 -43.87
N ASN A 4 -55.24 46.18 -44.99
CA ASN A 4 -54.09 45.27 -44.95
C ASN A 4 -52.77 45.95 -44.56
N GLN A 5 -52.58 47.20 -45.00
CA GLN A 5 -51.45 48.07 -44.57
C GLN A 5 -51.49 48.34 -43.07
N ALA A 6 -52.65 48.72 -42.56
CA ALA A 6 -52.84 48.96 -41.14
C ALA A 6 -52.60 47.68 -40.31
N LYS A 7 -53.11 46.53 -40.76
CA LYS A 7 -52.82 45.24 -40.09
C LYS A 7 -51.33 44.94 -40.04
N GLN A 8 -50.65 45.05 -41.17
CA GLN A 8 -49.23 44.83 -41.24
C GLN A 8 -48.43 45.77 -40.34
N ALA A 9 -48.81 47.04 -40.29
CA ALA A 9 -48.16 48.03 -39.40
C ALA A 9 -48.35 47.69 -37.92
N ILE A 10 -49.55 47.27 -37.52
CA ILE A 10 -49.85 46.84 -36.16
C ILE A 10 -49.07 45.52 -35.80
N GLU A 11 -49.08 44.56 -36.70
CA GLU A 11 -48.32 43.28 -36.50
C GLU A 11 -46.83 43.58 -36.37
N ALA A 12 -46.25 44.42 -37.22
CA ALA A 12 -44.85 44.81 -37.12
C ALA A 12 -44.55 45.56 -35.82
N ALA A 13 -45.38 46.45 -35.39
CA ALA A 13 -45.22 47.18 -34.12
C ALA A 13 -45.33 46.26 -32.90
N LEU A 14 -46.30 45.34 -32.92
CA LEU A 14 -46.42 44.29 -31.87
C LEU A 14 -45.21 43.36 -31.80
N THR A 15 -44.71 42.90 -32.94
CA THR A 15 -43.53 42.08 -33.02
C THR A 15 -42.31 42.83 -32.52
N ALA A 16 -42.08 44.07 -32.95
CA ALA A 16 -40.96 44.86 -32.46
C ALA A 16 -41.05 45.10 -30.95
N ARG A 17 -42.27 45.37 -30.42
CA ARG A 17 -42.43 45.55 -28.98
C ARG A 17 -42.20 44.26 -28.17
N ARG A 18 -42.64 43.10 -28.70
CA ARG A 18 -42.37 41.80 -28.09
C ARG A 18 -40.87 41.55 -27.99
N HIS A 19 -40.12 41.75 -29.08
CA HIS A 19 -38.67 41.55 -29.08
C HIS A 19 -38.01 42.50 -28.07
N ALA A 20 -38.35 43.77 -28.09
CA ALA A 20 -37.78 44.74 -27.13
C ALA A 20 -38.05 44.36 -25.66
N LEU A 21 -39.21 43.82 -25.34
CA LEU A 21 -39.54 43.37 -23.99
C LEU A 21 -38.80 42.06 -23.63
N ALA A 22 -38.66 41.15 -24.58
CA ALA A 22 -37.90 39.90 -24.36
C ALA A 22 -36.43 40.21 -24.17
N ASP A 23 -35.85 41.09 -24.97
CA ASP A 23 -34.44 41.49 -24.84
C ASP A 23 -34.19 42.19 -23.51
N ALA A 24 -35.07 43.11 -23.09
CA ALA A 24 -34.96 43.78 -21.79
C ALA A 24 -35.08 42.83 -20.61
N GLU A 25 -35.95 41.82 -20.72
CA GLU A 25 -36.06 40.78 -19.68
C GLU A 25 -34.81 39.86 -19.64
N LEU A 26 -34.29 39.51 -20.81
CA LEU A 26 -33.04 38.71 -20.91
C LEU A 26 -31.85 39.49 -20.31
N GLU A 27 -31.76 40.77 -20.61
CA GLU A 27 -30.70 41.64 -20.08
C GLU A 27 -30.82 41.80 -18.55
N ARG A 28 -32.04 41.91 -18.02
CA ARG A 28 -32.30 41.96 -16.58
C ARG A 28 -31.90 40.65 -15.89
N GLN A 29 -32.22 39.49 -16.52
CA GLN A 29 -31.84 38.20 -16.00
C GLN A 29 -30.30 38.02 -16.04
N ALA A 30 -29.66 38.38 -17.14
CA ALA A 30 -28.21 38.31 -17.28
C ALA A 30 -27.49 39.19 -16.23
N GLN A 31 -28.03 40.39 -15.93
CA GLN A 31 -27.48 41.23 -14.87
C GLN A 31 -27.69 40.64 -13.47
N ALA A 32 -28.88 40.06 -13.21
CA ALA A 32 -29.18 39.43 -11.92
C ALA A 32 -28.36 38.16 -11.65
N GLU A 33 -28.02 37.43 -12.72
CA GLU A 33 -27.23 36.19 -12.66
C GLU A 33 -25.73 36.43 -12.93
N ALA A 34 -25.31 37.69 -13.07
CA ALA A 34 -23.92 38.02 -13.34
C ALA A 34 -23.01 37.53 -12.21
N LEU A 35 -22.07 36.67 -12.56
CA LEU A 35 -21.02 36.20 -11.66
C LEU A 35 -19.73 36.99 -11.90
N ASP A 36 -19.12 37.46 -10.82
CA ASP A 36 -17.80 38.06 -10.91
C ASP A 36 -16.75 37.01 -11.22
N VAL A 37 -16.37 36.91 -12.48
CA VAL A 37 -15.36 35.95 -12.96
C VAL A 37 -13.92 36.36 -12.62
N THR A 38 -13.73 37.55 -12.03
CA THR A 38 -12.41 38.01 -11.56
C THR A 38 -12.06 37.47 -10.17
N LEU A 39 -13.08 36.97 -9.45
CA LEU A 39 -12.85 36.34 -8.18
C LEU A 39 -12.02 35.04 -8.37
N PRO A 40 -11.01 34.80 -7.52
CA PRO A 40 -10.25 33.57 -7.60
C PRO A 40 -11.20 32.39 -7.42
N GLY A 41 -11.03 31.35 -8.26
CA GLY A 41 -11.76 30.09 -8.13
C GLY A 41 -11.54 29.46 -6.73
N ARG A 42 -12.42 28.55 -6.33
CA ARG A 42 -12.25 27.80 -5.08
C ARG A 42 -10.87 27.14 -5.11
N GLN A 43 -9.98 27.62 -4.26
CA GLN A 43 -8.68 26.96 -4.09
C GLN A 43 -8.95 25.53 -3.63
N ARG A 44 -8.40 24.57 -4.36
CA ARG A 44 -8.28 23.21 -3.84
C ARG A 44 -7.31 23.32 -2.67
N GLY A 45 -7.74 22.89 -1.48
CA GLY A 45 -6.86 22.82 -0.33
C GLY A 45 -5.56 22.09 -0.69
N GLN A 46 -4.45 22.45 -0.08
CA GLN A 46 -3.20 21.71 -0.26
C GLN A 46 -3.44 20.26 0.19
N GLY A 47 -3.23 19.32 -0.72
CA GLY A 47 -3.26 17.89 -0.39
C GLY A 47 -2.05 17.53 0.46
N GLY A 48 -2.17 16.48 1.25
CA GLY A 48 -1.07 15.85 1.98
C GLY A 48 -1.00 14.37 1.65
N LEU A 49 0.16 13.76 1.89
CA LEU A 49 0.32 12.31 1.78
C LEU A 49 -0.50 11.60 2.87
N HIS A 50 -1.09 10.48 2.50
CA HIS A 50 -1.78 9.62 3.46
C HIS A 50 -0.82 9.17 4.56
N PRO A 51 -1.24 9.03 5.84
CA PRO A 51 -0.36 8.58 6.91
C PRO A 51 0.40 7.28 6.63
N ILE A 52 -0.23 6.31 5.96
CA ILE A 52 0.43 5.06 5.54
C ILE A 52 1.55 5.34 4.54
N SER A 53 1.36 6.22 3.56
CA SER A 53 2.41 6.58 2.59
C SER A 53 3.61 7.22 3.29
N ARG A 54 3.35 8.09 4.27
CA ARG A 54 4.41 8.71 5.08
C ARG A 54 5.17 7.70 5.94
N ALA A 55 4.43 6.74 6.55
CA ALA A 55 5.05 5.66 7.31
C ALA A 55 5.91 4.77 6.41
N TRP A 56 5.43 4.48 5.22
CA TRP A 56 6.12 3.68 4.22
C TRP A 56 7.43 4.33 3.76
N GLU A 57 7.37 5.59 3.32
CA GLU A 57 8.56 6.37 2.95
C GLU A 57 9.59 6.41 4.08
N ARG A 58 9.13 6.55 5.32
CA ARG A 58 10.02 6.55 6.48
C ARG A 58 10.70 5.20 6.70
N ILE A 59 9.97 4.09 6.56
CA ILE A 59 10.52 2.73 6.67
C ILE A 59 11.60 2.53 5.60
N GLU A 60 11.30 2.90 4.35
CA GLU A 60 12.24 2.79 3.23
C GLU A 60 13.51 3.62 3.47
N GLN A 61 13.38 4.84 3.97
CA GLN A 61 14.52 5.69 4.31
C GLN A 61 15.40 5.09 5.42
N ILE A 62 14.79 4.55 6.48
CA ILE A 62 15.52 3.93 7.58
C ILE A 62 16.28 2.69 7.09
N PHE A 63 15.61 1.77 6.42
CA PHE A 63 16.25 0.55 5.90
C PHE A 63 17.28 0.85 4.80
N GLY A 64 17.00 1.83 3.92
CA GLY A 64 17.95 2.32 2.92
C GLY A 64 19.25 2.82 3.57
N SER A 65 19.17 3.53 4.72
CA SER A 65 20.34 3.95 5.47
C SER A 65 21.15 2.80 6.08
N MET A 66 20.53 1.63 6.24
CA MET A 66 21.17 0.38 6.70
C MET A 66 21.64 -0.51 5.53
N GLY A 67 21.54 -0.03 4.29
CA GLY A 67 21.99 -0.73 3.09
C GLY A 67 21.02 -1.76 2.54
N PHE A 68 19.74 -1.63 2.85
CA PHE A 68 18.69 -2.49 2.26
C PHE A 68 18.14 -1.85 0.99
N ASP A 69 17.97 -2.68 -0.04
CA ASP A 69 17.18 -2.34 -1.22
C ASP A 69 15.69 -2.41 -0.93
N VAL A 70 14.87 -1.79 -1.76
CA VAL A 70 13.41 -1.90 -1.73
C VAL A 70 12.96 -2.78 -2.89
N GLY A 71 12.31 -3.90 -2.57
CA GLY A 71 11.72 -4.80 -3.54
C GLY A 71 10.22 -4.54 -3.71
N ASP A 72 9.72 -4.72 -4.93
CA ASP A 72 8.31 -4.66 -5.26
C ASP A 72 7.88 -5.90 -6.06
N GLY A 73 6.60 -6.25 -6.03
CA GLY A 73 6.08 -7.38 -6.75
C GLY A 73 4.55 -7.52 -6.73
N PRO A 74 4.03 -8.55 -7.42
CA PRO A 74 2.62 -8.70 -7.66
C PRO A 74 1.82 -8.94 -6.37
N GLU A 75 0.63 -8.37 -6.30
CA GLU A 75 -0.35 -8.65 -5.24
C GLU A 75 -1.15 -9.93 -5.52
N ILE A 76 -1.30 -10.29 -6.80
CA ILE A 76 -1.90 -11.56 -7.22
C ILE A 76 -0.75 -12.55 -7.43
N GLU A 77 -0.72 -13.59 -6.62
CA GLU A 77 0.35 -14.58 -6.60
C GLU A 77 -0.14 -15.98 -6.92
N ASN A 78 0.77 -16.81 -7.43
CA ASN A 78 0.49 -18.23 -7.55
C ASN A 78 0.81 -18.98 -6.24
N ASP A 79 0.31 -20.20 -6.15
CA ASP A 79 0.49 -21.08 -4.98
C ASP A 79 1.97 -21.33 -4.64
N TRP A 80 2.82 -21.48 -5.66
CA TRP A 80 4.24 -21.72 -5.46
C TRP A 80 4.91 -20.65 -4.61
N PHE A 81 4.79 -19.38 -5.04
CA PHE A 81 5.44 -18.28 -4.33
C PHE A 81 4.76 -17.93 -3.00
N ASN A 82 3.43 -18.04 -2.92
CA ASN A 82 2.73 -17.65 -1.71
C ASN A 82 2.81 -18.71 -0.60
N PHE A 83 3.03 -19.98 -0.95
CA PHE A 83 3.00 -21.08 0.01
C PHE A 83 4.14 -22.09 -0.16
N THR A 84 4.22 -22.77 -1.31
CA THR A 84 5.08 -23.94 -1.47
C THR A 84 6.56 -23.62 -1.28
N ALA A 85 7.05 -22.57 -1.91
CA ALA A 85 8.44 -22.10 -1.78
C ALA A 85 8.79 -21.60 -0.37
N LEU A 86 7.78 -21.32 0.44
CA LEU A 86 7.89 -20.88 1.84
C LEU A 86 7.63 -22.03 2.82
N ASN A 87 7.81 -23.27 2.36
CA ASN A 87 7.66 -24.48 3.17
C ASN A 87 6.27 -24.67 3.80
N ASN A 88 5.24 -24.08 3.21
CA ASN A 88 3.85 -24.32 3.57
C ASN A 88 3.30 -25.52 2.77
N PRO A 89 3.06 -26.68 3.38
CA PRO A 89 2.58 -27.86 2.67
C PRO A 89 1.12 -27.72 2.20
N PRO A 90 0.65 -28.52 1.23
CA PRO A 90 -0.69 -28.42 0.67
C PRO A 90 -1.85 -28.45 1.67
N ASN A 91 -1.66 -29.15 2.79
CA ASN A 91 -2.69 -29.28 3.84
C ASN A 91 -2.52 -28.28 5.00
N HIS A 92 -1.67 -27.27 4.82
CA HIS A 92 -1.47 -26.25 5.86
C HIS A 92 -2.73 -25.37 6.01
N PRO A 93 -3.18 -25.04 7.24
CA PRO A 93 -4.39 -24.23 7.47
C PRO A 93 -4.39 -22.90 6.71
N ALA A 94 -3.24 -22.22 6.60
CA ALA A 94 -3.11 -20.95 5.87
C ALA A 94 -3.49 -21.01 4.39
N ARG A 95 -3.63 -22.22 3.80
CA ARG A 95 -4.12 -22.42 2.43
C ARG A 95 -5.64 -22.59 2.35
N SER A 96 -6.34 -22.59 3.49
CA SER A 96 -7.78 -22.75 3.47
C SER A 96 -8.45 -21.56 2.77
N MET A 97 -9.57 -21.81 2.11
CA MET A 97 -10.41 -20.76 1.52
C MET A 97 -11.02 -19.84 2.58
N GLN A 98 -10.95 -20.23 3.86
CA GLN A 98 -11.41 -19.44 4.99
C GLN A 98 -10.44 -18.32 5.34
N ASP A 99 -9.16 -18.48 4.97
CA ASP A 99 -8.08 -17.54 5.33
C ASP A 99 -7.47 -16.82 4.12
N THR A 100 -7.69 -17.32 2.89
CA THR A 100 -7.08 -16.81 1.67
C THR A 100 -8.12 -16.44 0.62
N PHE A 101 -7.98 -15.27 0.01
CA PHE A 101 -8.76 -14.87 -1.16
C PHE A 101 -8.18 -15.47 -2.43
N TYR A 102 -8.89 -16.40 -3.04
CA TYR A 102 -8.55 -16.95 -4.34
C TYR A 102 -9.22 -16.17 -5.48
N VAL A 103 -8.51 -16.05 -6.60
CA VAL A 103 -8.97 -15.36 -7.81
C VAL A 103 -9.47 -16.42 -8.79
N ASP A 104 -10.50 -16.11 -9.57
CA ASP A 104 -11.02 -17.00 -10.61
C ASP A 104 -10.09 -17.03 -11.85
N MET A 105 -8.84 -17.40 -11.60
CA MET A 105 -7.78 -17.61 -12.59
C MET A 105 -6.86 -18.72 -12.07
N ASN A 106 -6.41 -19.58 -12.99
CA ASN A 106 -5.46 -20.64 -12.67
C ASN A 106 -4.11 -20.40 -13.36
N ASP A 107 -3.06 -20.89 -12.73
CA ASP A 107 -1.72 -20.94 -13.31
C ASP A 107 -1.61 -22.08 -14.36
N GLU A 108 -0.44 -22.23 -14.96
CA GLU A 108 -0.14 -23.27 -15.96
C GLU A 108 -0.27 -24.72 -15.42
N ASN A 109 -0.25 -24.89 -14.10
CA ASN A 109 -0.41 -26.17 -13.42
C ASN A 109 -1.86 -26.40 -12.95
N GLY A 110 -2.80 -25.50 -13.29
CA GLY A 110 -4.18 -25.58 -12.88
C GLY A 110 -4.45 -25.18 -11.42
N GLN A 111 -3.47 -24.58 -10.74
CA GLN A 111 -3.63 -24.08 -9.36
C GLN A 111 -4.19 -22.65 -9.39
N PRO A 112 -5.15 -22.32 -8.50
CA PRO A 112 -5.73 -21.00 -8.48
C PRO A 112 -4.72 -19.95 -8.02
N TYR A 113 -4.79 -18.76 -8.62
CA TYR A 113 -4.11 -17.59 -8.09
C TYR A 113 -4.81 -17.11 -6.82
N CYS A 114 -4.05 -16.44 -5.94
CA CYS A 114 -4.59 -15.83 -4.73
C CYS A 114 -4.10 -14.38 -4.56
N LEU A 115 -4.81 -13.60 -3.77
CA LEU A 115 -4.25 -12.37 -3.22
C LEU A 115 -3.21 -12.75 -2.15
N ARG A 116 -1.99 -12.23 -2.25
CA ARG A 116 -0.90 -12.59 -1.35
C ARG A 116 -1.27 -12.32 0.11
N THR A 117 -1.05 -13.32 0.95
CA THR A 117 -1.37 -13.26 2.40
C THR A 117 -0.27 -12.62 3.24
N HIS A 118 0.88 -12.41 2.64
CA HIS A 118 2.09 -11.76 3.19
C HIS A 118 2.98 -11.28 2.04
N THR A 119 4.01 -10.51 2.34
CA THR A 119 4.97 -10.04 1.33
C THR A 119 6.14 -11.00 1.09
N SER A 120 6.19 -12.12 1.81
CA SER A 120 7.24 -13.16 1.72
C SER A 120 7.46 -13.76 0.31
N PRO A 121 6.47 -13.84 -0.61
CA PRO A 121 6.72 -14.26 -1.99
C PRO A 121 7.87 -13.51 -2.65
N MET A 122 8.05 -12.24 -2.29
CA MET A 122 9.11 -11.41 -2.83
C MET A 122 10.51 -11.81 -2.34
N GLN A 123 10.64 -12.40 -1.17
CA GLN A 123 11.91 -12.98 -0.71
C GLN A 123 12.41 -14.03 -1.71
N ILE A 124 11.51 -14.93 -2.13
CA ILE A 124 11.81 -15.97 -3.11
C ILE A 124 12.11 -15.38 -4.49
N ARG A 125 11.29 -14.43 -4.95
CA ARG A 125 11.47 -13.75 -6.25
C ARG A 125 12.80 -13.01 -6.28
N TYR A 126 13.08 -12.22 -5.25
CA TYR A 126 14.29 -11.42 -5.17
C TYR A 126 15.55 -12.30 -5.07
N ALA A 127 15.56 -13.29 -4.17
CA ALA A 127 16.66 -14.22 -4.01
C ALA A 127 16.94 -15.02 -5.29
N THR A 128 15.87 -15.46 -5.99
CA THR A 128 16.00 -16.19 -7.25
C THR A 128 16.57 -15.30 -8.36
N ALA A 129 16.12 -14.06 -8.47
CA ALA A 129 16.65 -13.09 -9.44
C ALA A 129 18.12 -12.75 -9.14
N HIS A 130 18.44 -12.55 -7.86
CA HIS A 130 19.80 -12.29 -7.39
C HIS A 130 20.73 -13.47 -7.69
N ALA A 131 20.30 -14.69 -7.40
CA ALA A 131 21.07 -15.91 -7.70
C ALA A 131 21.36 -16.05 -9.21
N LYS A 132 20.39 -15.77 -10.07
CA LYS A 132 20.59 -15.77 -11.52
C LYS A 132 21.61 -14.71 -11.95
N LYS A 133 21.50 -13.50 -11.41
CA LYS A 133 22.42 -12.38 -11.70
C LYS A 133 23.86 -12.70 -11.29
N HIS A 134 24.05 -13.43 -10.20
CA HIS A 134 25.34 -13.73 -9.60
C HIS A 134 25.74 -15.22 -9.73
N ALA A 135 25.22 -15.91 -10.76
CA ALA A 135 25.45 -17.35 -10.96
C ALA A 135 26.94 -17.74 -11.02
N ALA A 136 27.79 -16.89 -11.60
CA ALA A 136 29.23 -17.14 -11.67
C ALA A 136 29.91 -17.10 -10.29
N ALA A 137 29.55 -16.16 -9.44
CA ALA A 137 30.06 -16.06 -8.07
C ALA A 137 29.61 -17.25 -7.23
N LEU A 138 28.33 -17.61 -7.31
CA LEU A 138 27.77 -18.77 -6.62
C LEU A 138 28.46 -20.09 -7.07
N ALA A 139 28.78 -20.23 -8.37
CA ALA A 139 29.51 -21.37 -8.88
C ALA A 139 30.98 -21.40 -8.38
N ALA A 140 31.57 -20.27 -8.03
CA ALA A 140 32.88 -20.15 -7.42
C ALA A 140 32.86 -20.39 -5.90
N GLY A 141 31.69 -20.52 -5.29
CA GLY A 141 31.49 -20.69 -3.86
C GLY A 141 31.31 -19.43 -3.06
N ASP A 142 31.23 -18.26 -3.74
CA ASP A 142 30.93 -16.98 -3.11
C ASP A 142 29.41 -16.86 -2.90
N ILE A 143 28.99 -16.26 -1.79
CA ILE A 143 27.58 -15.96 -1.50
C ILE A 143 27.40 -14.44 -1.54
N PRO A 144 26.99 -13.86 -2.69
CA PRO A 144 26.72 -12.44 -2.78
C PRO A 144 25.61 -12.02 -1.82
N GLU A 145 25.88 -11.01 -1.03
CA GLU A 145 24.96 -10.54 -0.01
C GLU A 145 23.66 -10.00 -0.62
N VAL A 146 22.53 -10.29 0.03
CA VAL A 146 21.22 -9.71 -0.23
C VAL A 146 20.73 -9.01 1.01
N ARG A 147 20.33 -7.76 0.87
CA ARG A 147 19.56 -7.01 1.87
C ARG A 147 18.41 -6.36 1.15
N VAL A 148 17.20 -6.77 1.43
CA VAL A 148 16.00 -6.23 0.79
C VAL A 148 14.87 -6.13 1.80
N ILE A 149 14.09 -5.03 1.74
CA ILE A 149 12.77 -4.93 2.35
C ILE A 149 11.72 -4.98 1.27
N VAL A 150 10.58 -5.53 1.61
CA VAL A 150 9.42 -5.61 0.71
C VAL A 150 8.20 -5.04 1.40
N PRO A 151 7.97 -3.74 1.25
CA PRO A 151 6.72 -3.14 1.67
C PRO A 151 5.60 -3.50 0.69
N GLY A 152 4.38 -3.73 1.20
CA GLY A 152 3.27 -4.08 0.31
C GLY A 152 1.93 -4.23 1.00
N ARG A 153 0.87 -4.28 0.20
CA ARG A 153 -0.46 -4.67 0.65
C ARG A 153 -0.56 -6.19 0.71
N THR A 154 -1.25 -6.68 1.71
CA THR A 154 -1.52 -8.10 1.95
C THR A 154 -2.99 -8.30 2.28
N TYR A 155 -3.48 -9.51 2.09
CA TYR A 155 -4.91 -9.80 2.11
C TYR A 155 -5.19 -11.09 2.86
N ARG A 156 -6.13 -11.05 3.81
CA ARG A 156 -6.62 -12.22 4.55
C ARG A 156 -8.12 -12.14 4.72
N VAL A 157 -8.78 -13.29 4.75
CA VAL A 157 -10.23 -13.37 4.97
C VAL A 157 -10.52 -13.17 6.46
N ASP A 158 -10.02 -12.08 7.00
CA ASP A 158 -10.20 -11.69 8.38
C ASP A 158 -10.93 -10.35 8.44
N ASN A 159 -12.03 -10.27 9.16
CA ASN A 159 -12.81 -9.04 9.27
C ASN A 159 -13.52 -8.98 10.62
N ASP A 160 -12.84 -8.40 11.60
CA ASP A 160 -13.40 -8.13 12.92
C ASP A 160 -13.06 -6.70 13.39
N ALA A 161 -13.28 -6.41 14.67
CA ALA A 161 -13.01 -5.08 15.22
C ALA A 161 -11.53 -4.66 15.19
N THR A 162 -10.61 -5.62 15.02
CA THR A 162 -9.15 -5.43 15.05
C THR A 162 -8.46 -5.80 13.75
N HIS A 163 -9.14 -6.50 12.84
CA HIS A 163 -8.59 -7.00 11.58
C HIS A 163 -9.32 -6.40 10.38
N SER A 164 -8.55 -6.03 9.36
CA SER A 164 -9.05 -5.61 8.05
C SER A 164 -8.66 -6.67 7.01
N PRO A 165 -9.54 -6.97 6.03
CA PRO A 165 -9.21 -7.89 4.95
C PRO A 165 -8.00 -7.49 4.12
N MET A 166 -7.65 -6.22 4.12
CA MET A 166 -6.44 -5.67 3.51
C MET A 166 -5.66 -4.89 4.56
N PHE A 167 -4.37 -5.15 4.68
CA PHE A 167 -3.46 -4.42 5.55
C PHE A 167 -2.10 -4.25 4.87
N HIS A 168 -1.24 -3.41 5.46
CA HIS A 168 0.09 -3.16 4.96
C HIS A 168 1.12 -3.91 5.80
N GLN A 169 2.08 -4.53 5.12
CA GLN A 169 3.16 -5.28 5.74
C GLN A 169 4.49 -4.86 5.13
N VAL A 170 5.56 -4.93 5.91
CA VAL A 170 6.93 -4.81 5.43
C VAL A 170 7.70 -6.01 5.93
N GLU A 171 8.27 -6.78 5.01
CA GLU A 171 9.19 -7.86 5.34
C GLU A 171 10.61 -7.50 4.94
N GLY A 172 11.58 -8.04 5.67
CA GLY A 172 12.99 -7.91 5.38
C GLY A 172 13.64 -9.28 5.15
N LEU A 173 14.58 -9.34 4.21
CA LEU A 173 15.45 -10.48 3.99
C LEU A 173 16.89 -9.99 3.97
N TRP A 174 17.72 -10.61 4.82
CA TRP A 174 19.17 -10.46 4.77
C TRP A 174 19.81 -11.82 4.61
N LEU A 175 20.52 -12.05 3.52
CA LEU A 175 21.22 -13.27 3.21
C LEU A 175 22.70 -12.97 2.98
N GLY A 176 23.57 -13.74 3.61
CA GLY A 176 25.01 -13.58 3.50
C GLY A 176 25.74 -14.68 4.31
N GLU A 177 27.06 -14.78 4.14
CA GLU A 177 27.85 -15.86 4.75
C GLU A 177 27.88 -15.86 6.28
N ASN A 178 27.86 -14.66 6.88
CA ASN A 178 28.06 -14.52 8.33
C ASN A 178 26.86 -13.83 9.02
N VAL A 179 25.68 -13.91 8.41
CA VAL A 179 24.46 -13.36 9.00
C VAL A 179 23.97 -14.27 10.12
N SER A 180 23.62 -13.68 11.24
CA SER A 180 23.22 -14.37 12.46
C SER A 180 21.95 -13.80 13.07
N PHE A 181 21.36 -14.53 14.00
CA PHE A 181 20.20 -14.03 14.77
C PHE A 181 20.54 -12.78 15.60
N LYS A 182 21.80 -12.54 15.90
CA LYS A 182 22.26 -11.29 16.53
C LYS A 182 22.09 -10.10 15.60
N ASP A 183 22.41 -10.28 14.31
CA ASP A 183 22.26 -9.23 13.30
C ASP A 183 20.79 -8.88 13.10
N LEU A 184 19.91 -9.88 13.08
CA LEU A 184 18.46 -9.67 13.09
C LEU A 184 18.02 -8.78 14.27
N LYS A 185 18.46 -9.14 15.50
CA LYS A 185 18.11 -8.38 16.71
C LYS A 185 18.60 -6.95 16.66
N VAL A 186 19.82 -6.71 16.22
CA VAL A 186 20.41 -5.37 16.13
C VAL A 186 19.70 -4.54 15.07
N THR A 187 19.48 -5.11 13.89
CA THR A 187 18.77 -4.43 12.79
C THR A 187 17.37 -4.04 13.22
N TYR A 188 16.63 -4.95 13.83
CA TYR A 188 15.27 -4.69 14.27
C TYR A 188 15.20 -3.64 15.39
N LEU A 189 16.12 -3.70 16.35
CA LEU A 189 16.20 -2.68 17.41
C LEU A 189 16.50 -1.30 16.85
N ASN A 190 17.47 -1.19 15.96
CA ASN A 190 17.84 0.09 15.32
C ASN A 190 16.67 0.64 14.49
N PHE A 191 15.98 -0.22 13.75
CA PHE A 191 14.77 0.15 13.03
C PHE A 191 13.69 0.71 13.96
N CYS A 192 13.35 -0.01 15.03
CA CYS A 192 12.32 0.43 15.98
C CYS A 192 12.67 1.77 16.64
N LYS A 193 13.92 1.94 17.09
CA LYS A 193 14.39 3.21 17.68
C LYS A 193 14.26 4.37 16.69
N ALA A 194 14.71 4.18 15.47
CA ALA A 194 14.65 5.20 14.43
C ALA A 194 13.19 5.50 14.01
N PHE A 195 12.36 4.48 13.90
CA PHE A 195 10.96 4.63 13.47
C PHE A 195 10.10 5.32 14.51
N PHE A 196 10.22 4.91 15.77
CA PHE A 196 9.45 5.48 16.89
C PHE A 196 10.12 6.71 17.54
N GLU A 197 11.31 7.12 17.08
CA GLU A 197 12.06 8.27 17.59
C GLU A 197 12.29 8.20 19.11
N THR A 198 12.65 7.03 19.60
CA THR A 198 12.85 6.80 21.05
C THR A 198 14.02 5.88 21.30
N GLU A 199 14.83 6.22 22.33
CA GLU A 199 15.88 5.35 22.83
C GLU A 199 15.38 4.37 23.92
N ASP A 200 14.26 4.70 24.56
CA ASP A 200 13.69 3.97 25.70
C ASP A 200 12.72 2.87 25.27
N LEU A 201 13.08 2.13 24.24
CA LEU A 201 12.31 1.01 23.71
C LEU A 201 12.93 -0.31 24.15
N ILE A 202 12.11 -1.21 24.69
CA ILE A 202 12.55 -2.57 25.02
C ILE A 202 11.96 -3.54 23.99
N LEU A 203 12.83 -4.40 23.44
CA LEU A 203 12.42 -5.52 22.59
C LEU A 203 12.47 -6.83 23.39
N ARG A 204 11.50 -7.69 23.12
CA ARG A 204 11.46 -9.06 23.59
C ARG A 204 11.28 -10.00 22.40
N PHE A 205 12.12 -11.00 22.30
CA PHE A 205 12.02 -12.08 21.33
C PHE A 205 11.47 -13.30 22.04
N ARG A 206 10.30 -13.76 21.65
CA ARG A 206 9.67 -14.98 22.18
C ARG A 206 9.84 -16.10 21.17
N PRO A 207 10.32 -17.32 21.57
CA PRO A 207 10.33 -18.45 20.67
C PRO A 207 8.95 -18.69 20.04
N SER A 208 8.94 -18.93 18.74
CA SER A 208 7.74 -19.21 17.97
C SER A 208 8.03 -20.21 16.85
N TYR A 209 7.08 -20.44 15.98
CA TYR A 209 7.22 -21.31 14.83
C TYR A 209 6.66 -20.63 13.58
N PHE A 210 7.49 -20.57 12.53
CA PHE A 210 7.06 -20.23 11.17
C PHE A 210 7.63 -21.24 10.21
N PRO A 211 6.89 -21.65 9.14
CA PRO A 211 7.31 -22.74 8.26
C PRO A 211 8.66 -22.54 7.57
N PHE A 212 9.07 -21.29 7.36
CA PHE A 212 10.26 -20.93 6.58
C PHE A 212 11.37 -20.24 7.39
N THR A 213 11.30 -20.31 8.73
CA THR A 213 12.34 -19.76 9.61
C THR A 213 12.80 -20.78 10.65
N GLU A 214 14.12 -20.77 10.97
CA GLU A 214 14.75 -21.60 12.01
C GLU A 214 16.04 -20.90 12.51
N PRO A 215 16.10 -20.45 13.77
CA PRO A 215 15.03 -20.41 14.76
C PRO A 215 13.95 -19.37 14.42
N SER A 216 12.73 -19.54 14.97
CA SER A 216 11.65 -18.58 14.81
C SER A 216 11.38 -17.81 16.10
N ALA A 217 11.04 -16.54 15.99
CA ALA A 217 10.67 -15.71 17.12
C ALA A 217 9.57 -14.70 16.76
N GLU A 218 8.67 -14.48 17.69
CA GLU A 218 7.80 -13.31 17.71
C GLU A 218 8.49 -12.16 18.44
N ILE A 219 8.31 -10.94 17.93
CA ILE A 219 8.93 -9.74 18.45
C ILE A 219 7.87 -8.87 19.09
N ASP A 220 8.04 -8.60 20.39
CA ASP A 220 7.23 -7.64 21.11
C ASP A 220 8.04 -6.40 21.44
N ILE A 221 7.38 -5.25 21.43
CA ILE A 221 7.91 -3.98 21.88
C ILE A 221 7.20 -3.48 23.14
N GLN A 222 7.94 -2.76 23.99
CA GLN A 222 7.39 -2.07 25.14
C GLN A 222 7.93 -0.65 25.18
N PHE A 223 7.05 0.31 25.19
CA PHE A 223 7.38 1.71 25.44
C PHE A 223 7.49 1.97 26.92
N GLN A 224 8.46 2.80 27.32
CA GLN A 224 8.67 3.17 28.73
C GLN A 224 7.88 4.42 29.12
N THR A 225 7.44 5.20 28.14
CA THR A 225 6.70 6.45 28.31
C THR A 225 5.48 6.50 27.40
N GLY A 226 4.57 7.44 27.66
CA GLY A 226 3.36 7.66 26.85
C GLY A 226 2.17 6.76 27.20
N PRO A 227 1.11 6.79 26.38
CA PRO A 227 -0.17 6.07 26.68
C PRO A 227 -0.04 4.55 26.69
N LEU A 228 1.01 4.01 26.05
CA LEU A 228 1.28 2.58 25.95
C LEU A 228 2.40 2.11 26.88
N ALA A 229 2.86 2.97 27.79
CA ALA A 229 3.96 2.65 28.71
C ALA A 229 3.69 1.36 29.49
N GLY A 230 4.69 0.49 29.55
CA GLY A 230 4.65 -0.78 30.26
C GLY A 230 3.85 -1.89 29.59
N LYS A 231 3.15 -1.63 28.47
CA LYS A 231 2.41 -2.65 27.73
C LYS A 231 3.29 -3.30 26.66
N TRP A 232 3.25 -4.61 26.59
CA TRP A 232 3.84 -5.36 25.47
C TRP A 232 2.91 -5.37 24.28
N LEU A 233 3.44 -5.04 23.13
CA LEU A 233 2.75 -5.07 21.83
C LEU A 233 3.51 -5.99 20.91
N GLU A 234 2.87 -7.03 20.42
CA GLU A 234 3.40 -7.88 19.36
C GLU A 234 3.39 -7.10 18.05
N VAL A 235 4.51 -7.09 17.36
CA VAL A 235 4.69 -6.26 16.17
C VAL A 235 5.19 -7.03 14.96
N SER A 236 5.82 -8.21 15.14
CA SER A 236 6.41 -8.95 14.03
C SER A 236 6.72 -10.39 14.38
N GLY A 237 6.72 -11.26 13.36
CA GLY A 237 7.41 -12.54 13.35
C GLY A 237 8.78 -12.39 12.70
N SER A 238 9.72 -13.27 13.05
CA SER A 238 11.09 -13.26 12.54
C SER A 238 11.78 -14.60 12.69
N GLY A 239 12.90 -14.78 11.97
CA GLY A 239 13.75 -15.96 12.08
C GLY A 239 14.82 -16.03 11.02
#